data_870ccccdd757f8440e213d72df520bcb
#
_entry.id   870ccccdd757f8440e213d72df520bcb
#
_cell.length_a   1.000
_cell.length_b   1.000
_cell.length_c   1.000
_cell.angle_alpha   90.00
_cell.angle_beta   90.00
_cell.angle_gamma   90.00
#
_symmetry.space_group_name_H-M   'P 1'
#
loop_
_entity.id
_entity.type
_entity.pdbx_description
1 polymer ?
#
loop_
_entity_poly.entity_id
_entity_poly.type
_entity_poly.pdbx_seq_one_letter_code
_entity_poly.pdbx_strand_id
1 'polypeptide(L)'
;MSSENEDWIEVACNHDGYKGWIPVNYLTPIKPEHANWNRKVSVHGAVMQNSSGRIDLSPGSIIHADMECEILGNVFRFSDARVFEPENLDAAGLSMLFLHTPYLWGGRSVWGIDCSGLVQVVYGILGKKLPRDASQQFHEGNEISFADRQSGDLAFFEKNGKITHVGIVLSNGKIIHASGKVRIDELVEAGIKHVETGQISHTLSCIKRM
;
A
#
# COMPACT_ATOMS: atom_id res chain seq x y z
N MET A 1 1.67 -31.64 26.09
CA MET A 1 1.74 -30.18 25.98
C MET A 1 2.96 -29.89 25.14
N SER A 2 2.74 -29.67 23.87
CA SER A 2 3.79 -29.59 22.85
C SER A 2 4.45 -28.21 22.87
N SER A 3 5.78 -28.22 22.89
CA SER A 3 6.71 -27.09 22.80
C SER A 3 6.75 -26.45 21.39
N GLU A 4 5.62 -26.03 20.85
CA GLU A 4 5.56 -25.64 19.42
C GLU A 4 5.62 -24.15 19.11
N ASN A 5 5.95 -23.26 20.08
CA ASN A 5 5.90 -21.81 19.81
C ASN A 5 7.06 -20.98 20.39
N GLU A 6 8.22 -21.57 20.68
CA GLU A 6 9.36 -20.78 21.17
C GLU A 6 10.06 -19.96 20.08
N ASP A 7 9.79 -20.24 18.78
CA ASP A 7 10.47 -19.61 17.65
C ASP A 7 9.69 -18.46 17.01
N TRP A 8 8.45 -18.18 17.44
CA TRP A 8 7.60 -17.15 16.88
C TRP A 8 7.13 -16.15 17.93
N ILE A 9 7.07 -14.88 17.54
CA ILE A 9 6.58 -13.80 18.40
C ILE A 9 5.47 -13.02 17.68
N GLU A 10 4.42 -12.63 18.42
CA GLU A 10 3.42 -11.71 17.92
C GLU A 10 4.02 -10.31 17.83
N VAL A 11 3.88 -9.67 16.69
CA VAL A 11 4.30 -8.29 16.45
C VAL A 11 3.14 -7.45 15.97
N ALA A 12 3.22 -6.15 16.22
CA ALA A 12 2.33 -5.16 15.62
C ALA A 12 3.16 -4.19 14.78
N CYS A 13 2.76 -4.00 13.52
CA CYS A 13 3.41 -3.03 12.65
C CYS A 13 3.18 -1.61 13.15
N ASN A 14 4.25 -0.84 13.32
CA ASN A 14 4.18 0.51 13.90
C ASN A 14 3.38 1.51 13.05
N HIS A 15 3.27 1.31 11.74
CA HIS A 15 2.65 2.26 10.84
C HIS A 15 1.11 2.14 10.75
N ASP A 16 0.55 0.95 10.98
CA ASP A 16 -0.89 0.67 10.86
C ASP A 16 -1.47 -0.20 11.99
N GLY A 17 -0.61 -0.68 12.92
CA GLY A 17 -1.02 -1.54 14.02
C GLY A 17 -1.37 -2.98 13.60
N TYR A 18 -1.12 -3.36 12.34
CA TYR A 18 -1.42 -4.71 11.86
C TYR A 18 -0.63 -5.75 12.65
N LYS A 19 -1.34 -6.73 13.18
CA LYS A 19 -0.75 -7.79 14.01
C LYS A 19 -0.48 -9.04 13.20
N GLY A 20 0.62 -9.73 13.54
CA GLY A 20 0.99 -10.98 12.92
C GLY A 20 2.09 -11.68 13.70
N TRP A 21 2.42 -12.89 13.28
CA TRP A 21 3.48 -13.70 13.87
C TRP A 21 4.69 -13.71 12.96
N ILE A 22 5.88 -13.56 13.53
CA ILE A 22 7.15 -13.59 12.81
C ILE A 22 8.15 -14.48 13.57
N PRO A 23 9.00 -15.25 12.89
CA PRO A 23 10.07 -15.97 13.55
C PRO A 23 11.01 -15.00 14.28
N VAL A 24 11.38 -15.35 15.51
CA VAL A 24 12.23 -14.48 16.36
C VAL A 24 13.57 -14.15 15.71
N ASN A 25 14.13 -15.06 14.93
CA ASN A 25 15.41 -14.87 14.23
C ASN A 25 15.36 -13.83 13.09
N TYR A 26 14.17 -13.37 12.68
CA TYR A 26 14.02 -12.25 11.74
C TYR A 26 13.92 -10.88 12.43
N LEU A 27 13.96 -10.86 13.76
CA LEU A 27 13.86 -9.62 14.53
C LEU A 27 15.21 -9.25 15.12
N THR A 28 15.49 -7.97 15.08
CA THR A 28 16.62 -7.38 15.79
C THR A 28 16.11 -6.28 16.70
N PRO A 29 16.36 -6.35 18.02
CA PRO A 29 16.01 -5.28 18.91
C PRO A 29 16.76 -3.98 18.54
N ILE A 30 16.04 -2.88 18.42
CA ILE A 30 16.63 -1.54 18.26
C ILE A 30 16.32 -0.69 19.47
N LYS A 31 17.21 0.25 19.77
CA LYS A 31 16.97 1.21 20.84
C LYS A 31 15.98 2.29 20.39
N PRO A 32 15.14 2.81 21.30
CA PRO A 32 14.16 3.86 20.96
C PRO A 32 14.75 5.10 20.30
N GLU A 33 15.97 5.50 20.66
CA GLU A 33 16.69 6.62 20.06
C GLU A 33 16.98 6.44 18.56
N HIS A 34 16.99 5.21 18.06
CA HIS A 34 17.17 4.90 16.63
C HIS A 34 15.84 4.83 15.87
N ALA A 35 14.71 5.18 16.50
CA ALA A 35 13.37 5.00 15.95
C ALA A 35 12.83 6.26 15.22
N ASN A 36 13.67 7.22 14.84
CA ASN A 36 13.23 8.45 14.14
C ASN A 36 12.96 8.19 12.64
N TRP A 37 12.02 7.27 12.37
CA TRP A 37 11.61 6.88 11.03
C TRP A 37 10.29 7.58 10.68
N ASN A 38 10.35 8.84 10.28
CA ASN A 38 9.16 9.64 10.02
C ASN A 38 9.11 10.26 8.62
N ARG A 39 10.18 10.11 7.83
CA ARG A 39 10.23 10.63 6.47
C ARG A 39 9.71 9.59 5.48
N LYS A 40 8.73 9.97 4.64
CA LYS A 40 8.23 9.10 3.59
C LYS A 40 9.08 9.22 2.33
N VAL A 41 9.31 8.08 1.70
CA VAL A 41 9.97 8.04 0.40
C VAL A 41 9.00 8.53 -0.67
N SER A 42 9.52 9.31 -1.59
CA SER A 42 8.78 9.89 -2.69
C SER A 42 8.32 8.83 -3.71
N VAL A 43 7.55 9.32 -4.65
CA VAL A 43 7.02 8.59 -5.81
C VAL A 43 8.05 7.85 -6.65
N HIS A 44 9.32 8.21 -6.60
CA HIS A 44 10.38 7.55 -7.39
C HIS A 44 11.19 6.51 -6.61
N GLY A 45 10.81 6.23 -5.34
CA GLY A 45 11.61 5.39 -4.47
C GLY A 45 12.86 6.10 -3.94
N ALA A 46 13.76 5.34 -3.35
CA ALA A 46 15.04 5.80 -2.85
C ALA A 46 16.04 4.65 -2.84
N VAL A 47 17.28 4.96 -2.50
CA VAL A 47 18.35 3.98 -2.28
C VAL A 47 18.81 4.06 -0.84
N MET A 48 18.88 2.92 -0.16
CA MET A 48 19.55 2.75 1.12
C MET A 48 20.85 1.99 0.88
N GLN A 49 21.99 2.52 1.32
CA GLN A 49 23.29 1.93 1.08
C GLN A 49 24.24 2.03 2.28
N ASN A 50 25.14 1.07 2.38
CA ASN A 50 26.27 1.08 3.31
C ASN A 50 27.53 0.52 2.61
N SER A 51 28.61 0.30 3.37
CA SER A 51 29.86 -0.27 2.85
C SER A 51 29.70 -1.70 2.27
N SER A 52 28.66 -2.43 2.65
CA SER A 52 28.44 -3.84 2.29
C SER A 52 27.45 -4.03 1.15
N GLY A 53 26.66 -3.00 0.78
CA GLY A 53 25.69 -3.13 -0.28
C GLY A 53 24.71 -1.99 -0.43
N ARG A 54 23.79 -2.21 -1.36
CA ARG A 54 22.74 -1.28 -1.75
C ARG A 54 21.39 -1.99 -1.74
N ILE A 55 20.34 -1.29 -1.29
CA ILE A 55 18.94 -1.73 -1.32
C ILE A 55 18.12 -0.62 -1.97
N ASP A 56 17.37 -0.97 -3.01
CA ASP A 56 16.39 -0.06 -3.61
C ASP A 56 15.10 -0.08 -2.77
N LEU A 57 14.55 1.09 -2.49
CA LEU A 57 13.35 1.29 -1.70
C LEU A 57 12.18 1.65 -2.61
N SER A 58 11.03 1.02 -2.37
CA SER A 58 9.79 1.28 -3.09
C SER A 58 9.21 2.66 -2.75
N PRO A 59 8.45 3.30 -3.65
CA PRO A 59 7.61 4.45 -3.30
C PRO A 59 6.78 4.18 -2.04
N GLY A 60 6.67 5.18 -1.17
CA GLY A 60 5.95 5.07 0.10
C GLY A 60 6.72 4.41 1.24
N SER A 61 7.96 3.93 1.02
CA SER A 61 8.83 3.46 2.12
C SER A 61 9.10 4.59 3.11
N ILE A 62 9.15 4.25 4.39
CA ILE A 62 9.50 5.21 5.45
C ILE A 62 11.02 5.15 5.64
N ILE A 63 11.68 6.29 5.62
CA ILE A 63 13.12 6.42 5.84
C ILE A 63 13.41 7.30 7.03
N HIS A 64 14.65 7.22 7.54
CA HIS A 64 15.11 8.03 8.65
C HIS A 64 15.12 9.52 8.30
N ALA A 65 14.72 10.38 9.26
CA ALA A 65 14.59 11.82 9.04
C ALA A 65 15.91 12.49 8.61
N ASP A 66 17.02 12.05 9.15
CA ASP A 66 18.35 12.65 8.94
C ASP A 66 19.03 12.15 7.66
N MET A 67 18.35 11.33 6.84
CA MET A 67 18.92 10.71 5.64
C MET A 67 20.13 9.80 5.90
N GLU A 68 20.40 9.51 7.15
CA GLU A 68 21.42 8.58 7.63
C GLU A 68 20.93 7.94 8.92
N CYS A 69 21.21 6.67 9.13
CA CYS A 69 20.95 6.00 10.40
C CYS A 69 21.99 4.92 10.69
N GLU A 70 22.21 4.64 11.96
CA GLU A 70 23.01 3.50 12.38
C GLU A 70 22.10 2.36 12.82
N ILE A 71 22.32 1.17 12.26
CA ILE A 71 21.62 -0.05 12.65
C ILE A 71 22.70 -1.12 12.88
N LEU A 72 22.78 -1.65 14.11
CA LEU A 72 23.73 -2.71 14.48
C LEU A 72 25.19 -2.37 14.15
N GLY A 73 25.63 -1.15 14.39
CA GLY A 73 27.00 -0.70 14.10
C GLY A 73 27.26 -0.42 12.62
N ASN A 74 26.26 -0.55 11.75
CA ASN A 74 26.37 -0.20 10.35
C ASN A 74 25.67 1.12 10.05
N VAL A 75 26.40 2.05 9.45
CA VAL A 75 25.83 3.33 8.99
C VAL A 75 25.22 3.16 7.63
N PHE A 76 23.93 3.44 7.52
CA PHE A 76 23.16 3.44 6.28
C PHE A 76 22.89 4.89 5.85
N ARG A 77 23.08 5.16 4.58
CA ARG A 77 22.75 6.45 3.94
C ARG A 77 21.64 6.27 2.93
N PHE A 78 20.76 7.27 2.90
CA PHE A 78 19.67 7.31 1.94
C PHE A 78 19.99 8.34 0.85
N SER A 79 19.87 7.93 -0.40
CA SER A 79 20.06 8.79 -1.57
C SER A 79 18.87 8.65 -2.52
N ASP A 80 18.80 9.56 -3.49
CA ASP A 80 17.72 9.64 -4.50
C ASP A 80 16.30 9.73 -3.91
N ALA A 81 16.22 9.93 -2.59
CA ALA A 81 14.95 10.13 -1.90
C ALA A 81 14.38 11.50 -2.28
N ARG A 82 13.51 11.52 -3.27
CA ARG A 82 12.72 12.71 -3.57
C ARG A 82 11.54 12.71 -2.61
N VAL A 83 11.57 13.63 -1.66
CA VAL A 83 10.46 13.85 -0.74
C VAL A 83 9.26 14.31 -1.56
N PHE A 84 8.12 13.67 -1.32
CA PHE A 84 6.89 14.04 -1.98
C PHE A 84 6.49 15.47 -1.63
N GLU A 85 6.38 16.30 -2.67
CA GLU A 85 5.73 17.60 -2.60
C GLU A 85 4.27 17.38 -3.05
N PRO A 86 3.28 17.50 -2.16
CA PRO A 86 1.89 17.08 -2.42
C PRO A 86 1.18 17.88 -3.52
N GLU A 87 1.77 18.96 -3.99
CA GLU A 87 1.07 19.97 -4.81
C GLU A 87 0.69 19.50 -6.22
N ASN A 88 1.15 18.32 -6.69
CA ASN A 88 1.02 17.97 -8.10
C ASN A 88 0.40 16.60 -8.42
N LEU A 89 0.13 15.73 -7.45
CA LEU A 89 -0.46 14.41 -7.73
C LEU A 89 -1.54 14.05 -6.71
N ASP A 90 -2.69 13.65 -7.21
CA ASP A 90 -3.76 13.03 -6.44
C ASP A 90 -3.57 11.51 -6.31
N ALA A 91 -4.52 10.84 -5.64
CA ALA A 91 -4.45 9.39 -5.46
C ALA A 91 -4.45 8.64 -6.81
N ALA A 92 -5.17 9.12 -7.79
CA ALA A 92 -5.22 8.51 -9.12
C ALA A 92 -3.86 8.63 -9.82
N GLY A 93 -3.25 9.82 -9.82
CA GLY A 93 -1.93 10.05 -10.40
C GLY A 93 -0.84 9.22 -9.73
N LEU A 94 -0.84 9.15 -8.38
CA LEU A 94 0.11 8.33 -7.62
C LEU A 94 -0.06 6.83 -7.88
N SER A 95 -1.30 6.36 -8.05
CA SER A 95 -1.56 4.94 -8.31
C SER A 95 -0.98 4.46 -9.66
N MET A 96 -0.86 5.36 -10.64
CA MET A 96 -0.27 5.05 -11.96
C MET A 96 1.21 4.63 -11.88
N LEU A 97 1.93 5.03 -10.83
CA LEU A 97 3.33 4.63 -10.62
C LEU A 97 3.48 3.13 -10.36
N PHE A 98 2.40 2.48 -9.95
CA PHE A 98 2.35 1.04 -9.71
C PHE A 98 1.79 0.25 -10.89
N LEU A 99 1.44 0.91 -12.00
CA LEU A 99 0.87 0.24 -13.17
C LEU A 99 1.80 -0.88 -13.65
N HIS A 100 1.22 -2.06 -13.90
CA HIS A 100 1.90 -3.30 -14.27
C HIS A 100 2.69 -4.01 -13.16
N THR A 101 2.77 -3.47 -11.94
CA THR A 101 3.34 -4.20 -10.80
C THR A 101 2.62 -5.55 -10.63
N PRO A 102 3.36 -6.67 -10.49
CA PRO A 102 2.75 -7.98 -10.27
C PRO A 102 1.90 -8.01 -9.00
N TYR A 103 0.81 -8.79 -9.04
CA TYR A 103 0.04 -9.07 -7.84
C TYR A 103 0.85 -9.95 -6.88
N LEU A 104 0.95 -9.53 -5.64
CA LEU A 104 1.53 -10.32 -4.55
C LEU A 104 0.67 -10.15 -3.30
N TRP A 105 0.08 -11.23 -2.82
CA TRP A 105 -0.69 -11.20 -1.56
C TRP A 105 0.19 -10.69 -0.40
N GLY A 106 -0.27 -9.69 0.33
CA GLY A 106 0.50 -9.03 1.39
C GLY A 106 1.50 -7.99 0.87
N GLY A 107 1.69 -7.88 -0.44
CA GLY A 107 2.66 -6.97 -1.06
C GLY A 107 2.28 -5.49 -0.94
N ARG A 108 3.30 -4.63 -0.84
CA ARG A 108 3.18 -3.17 -0.70
C ARG A 108 4.30 -2.42 -1.43
N SER A 109 4.83 -2.99 -2.51
CA SER A 109 5.96 -2.43 -3.24
C SER A 109 5.79 -2.52 -4.75
N VAL A 110 6.65 -1.85 -5.52
CA VAL A 110 6.68 -1.94 -6.99
C VAL A 110 7.14 -3.31 -7.50
N TRP A 111 7.66 -4.18 -6.63
CA TRP A 111 8.03 -5.57 -6.99
C TRP A 111 6.89 -6.56 -6.76
N GLY A 112 5.87 -6.16 -6.02
CA GLY A 112 4.67 -6.94 -5.76
C GLY A 112 3.72 -6.20 -4.82
N ILE A 113 2.43 -6.17 -5.17
CA ILE A 113 1.43 -5.41 -4.44
C ILE A 113 0.06 -6.09 -4.54
N ASP A 114 -0.74 -6.06 -3.46
CA ASP A 114 -2.14 -6.47 -3.51
C ASP A 114 -3.09 -5.26 -3.59
N CYS A 115 -4.39 -5.51 -3.67
CA CYS A 115 -5.39 -4.48 -3.88
C CYS A 115 -5.43 -3.44 -2.76
N SER A 116 -5.49 -3.87 -1.52
CA SER A 116 -5.50 -2.98 -0.34
C SER A 116 -4.13 -2.38 -0.05
N GLY A 117 -3.05 -3.09 -0.39
CA GLY A 117 -1.67 -2.59 -0.33
C GLY A 117 -1.44 -1.40 -1.26
N LEU A 118 -1.95 -1.47 -2.50
CA LEU A 118 -1.92 -0.35 -3.44
C LEU A 118 -2.60 0.88 -2.86
N VAL A 119 -3.82 0.72 -2.36
CA VAL A 119 -4.58 1.81 -1.72
C VAL A 119 -3.83 2.35 -0.51
N GLN A 120 -3.36 1.48 0.38
CA GLN A 120 -2.67 1.88 1.61
C GLN A 120 -1.38 2.68 1.32
N VAL A 121 -0.58 2.25 0.33
CA VAL A 121 0.65 2.95 -0.05
C VAL A 121 0.34 4.30 -0.67
N VAL A 122 -0.57 4.37 -1.63
CA VAL A 122 -0.96 5.61 -2.32
C VAL A 122 -1.48 6.65 -1.33
N TYR A 123 -2.45 6.28 -0.50
CA TYR A 123 -3.00 7.19 0.51
C TYR A 123 -1.98 7.50 1.62
N GLY A 124 -1.12 6.54 1.94
CA GLY A 124 -0.01 6.75 2.86
C GLY A 124 0.98 7.82 2.39
N ILE A 125 1.29 7.89 1.09
CA ILE A 125 2.10 8.96 0.48
C ILE A 125 1.39 10.31 0.64
N LEU A 126 0.07 10.36 0.43
CA LEU A 126 -0.75 11.56 0.62
C LEU A 126 -0.95 11.98 2.09
N GLY A 127 -0.33 11.28 3.03
CA GLY A 127 -0.42 11.58 4.46
C GLY A 127 -1.59 10.94 5.17
N LYS A 128 -2.43 10.19 4.48
CA LYS A 128 -3.60 9.52 5.06
C LYS A 128 -3.29 8.07 5.41
N LYS A 129 -3.41 7.72 6.67
CA LYS A 129 -3.22 6.35 7.14
C LYS A 129 -4.51 5.57 6.91
N LEU A 130 -4.41 4.44 6.23
CA LEU A 130 -5.49 3.49 6.05
C LEU A 130 -5.10 2.12 6.64
N PRO A 131 -6.07 1.33 7.12
CA PRO A 131 -5.83 -0.04 7.55
C PRO A 131 -5.26 -0.92 6.44
N ARG A 132 -4.71 -2.09 6.81
CA ARG A 132 -4.07 -3.00 5.84
C ARG A 132 -5.05 -3.70 4.92
N ASP A 133 -6.16 -4.21 5.44
CA ASP A 133 -7.07 -5.07 4.71
C ASP A 133 -8.22 -4.28 4.05
N ALA A 134 -8.65 -4.68 2.86
CA ALA A 134 -9.76 -4.04 2.15
C ALA A 134 -11.06 -4.01 2.98
N SER A 135 -11.33 -5.06 3.76
CA SER A 135 -12.47 -5.12 4.67
C SER A 135 -12.41 -4.12 5.81
N GLN A 136 -11.21 -3.75 6.25
CA GLN A 136 -11.01 -2.70 7.26
C GLN A 136 -11.08 -1.31 6.62
N GLN A 137 -10.46 -1.12 5.44
CA GLN A 137 -10.52 0.13 4.66
C GLN A 137 -11.97 0.51 4.29
N PHE A 138 -12.84 -0.49 4.10
CA PHE A 138 -14.27 -0.29 3.84
C PHE A 138 -14.98 0.51 4.94
N HIS A 139 -14.50 0.51 6.17
CA HIS A 139 -15.08 1.27 7.28
C HIS A 139 -14.59 2.72 7.35
N GLU A 140 -13.65 3.10 6.49
CA GLU A 140 -13.11 4.45 6.42
C GLU A 140 -13.88 5.32 5.40
N GLY A 141 -13.79 6.64 5.56
CA GLY A 141 -14.37 7.62 4.64
C GLY A 141 -15.89 7.66 4.61
N ASN A 142 -16.42 8.43 3.66
CA ASN A 142 -17.86 8.65 3.46
C ASN A 142 -18.34 7.94 2.21
N GLU A 143 -19.49 7.30 2.28
CA GLU A 143 -20.11 6.65 1.13
C GLU A 143 -20.61 7.68 0.11
N ILE A 144 -20.32 7.40 -1.17
CA ILE A 144 -20.67 8.25 -2.31
C ILE A 144 -21.51 7.45 -3.28
N SER A 145 -22.53 8.08 -3.88
CA SER A 145 -23.30 7.43 -4.94
C SER A 145 -22.41 7.14 -6.17
N PHE A 146 -22.76 6.13 -6.95
CA PHE A 146 -22.03 5.82 -8.17
C PHE A 146 -21.99 7.01 -9.15
N ALA A 147 -23.05 7.83 -9.18
CA ALA A 147 -23.14 9.01 -10.04
C ALA A 147 -22.18 10.14 -9.62
N ASP A 148 -21.95 10.29 -8.30
CA ASP A 148 -21.14 11.37 -7.72
C ASP A 148 -19.66 11.02 -7.55
N ARG A 149 -19.24 9.83 -8.04
CA ARG A 149 -17.86 9.37 -7.94
C ARG A 149 -16.89 10.29 -8.67
N GLN A 150 -15.74 10.47 -8.08
CA GLN A 150 -14.65 11.28 -8.61
C GLN A 150 -13.35 10.51 -8.65
N SER A 151 -12.40 11.01 -9.45
CA SER A 151 -11.02 10.51 -9.44
C SER A 151 -10.43 10.55 -8.02
N GLY A 152 -9.82 9.44 -7.60
CA GLY A 152 -9.29 9.27 -6.26
C GLY A 152 -10.24 8.59 -5.27
N ASP A 153 -11.55 8.53 -5.51
CA ASP A 153 -12.45 7.76 -4.64
C ASP A 153 -12.07 6.26 -4.62
N LEU A 154 -12.42 5.56 -3.56
CA LEU A 154 -12.19 4.11 -3.44
C LEU A 154 -13.47 3.35 -3.77
N ALA A 155 -13.37 2.40 -4.70
CA ALA A 155 -14.44 1.45 -4.98
C ALA A 155 -14.15 0.13 -4.30
N PHE A 156 -15.11 -0.38 -3.52
CA PHE A 156 -15.04 -1.63 -2.78
C PHE A 156 -15.91 -2.69 -3.43
N PHE A 157 -15.40 -3.91 -3.47
CA PHE A 157 -16.07 -5.03 -4.15
C PHE A 157 -16.25 -6.18 -3.19
N GLU A 158 -17.39 -6.86 -3.36
CA GLU A 158 -17.78 -7.95 -2.50
C GLU A 158 -17.84 -9.30 -3.24
N LYS A 159 -17.76 -10.36 -2.46
CA LYS A 159 -18.12 -11.71 -2.84
C LYS A 159 -18.83 -12.38 -1.65
N ASN A 160 -20.07 -12.85 -1.86
CA ASN A 160 -20.89 -13.49 -0.83
C ASN A 160 -21.07 -12.61 0.44
N GLY A 161 -21.31 -11.30 0.26
CA GLY A 161 -21.51 -10.33 1.35
C GLY A 161 -20.24 -9.95 2.12
N LYS A 162 -19.07 -10.33 1.63
CA LYS A 162 -17.78 -9.97 2.26
C LYS A 162 -16.96 -9.10 1.30
N ILE A 163 -16.40 -8.02 1.80
CA ILE A 163 -15.46 -7.20 1.04
C ILE A 163 -14.19 -8.00 0.80
N THR A 164 -13.86 -8.18 -0.46
CA THR A 164 -12.71 -8.98 -0.91
C THR A 164 -11.74 -8.23 -1.79
N HIS A 165 -12.14 -7.01 -2.28
CA HIS A 165 -11.31 -6.27 -3.21
C HIS A 165 -11.58 -4.77 -3.09
N VAL A 166 -10.58 -3.97 -3.51
CA VAL A 166 -10.64 -2.50 -3.54
C VAL A 166 -9.81 -1.98 -4.71
N GLY A 167 -10.21 -0.83 -5.26
CA GLY A 167 -9.45 -0.11 -6.27
C GLY A 167 -9.67 1.40 -6.16
N ILE A 168 -8.85 2.17 -6.87
CA ILE A 168 -8.91 3.63 -6.92
C ILE A 168 -9.62 4.05 -8.20
N VAL A 169 -10.67 4.84 -8.06
CA VAL A 169 -11.43 5.39 -9.17
C VAL A 169 -10.56 6.35 -9.96
N LEU A 170 -10.56 6.20 -11.27
CA LEU A 170 -9.95 7.11 -12.23
C LEU A 170 -11.03 7.92 -12.97
N SER A 171 -10.62 8.95 -13.69
CA SER A 171 -11.51 9.67 -14.60
C SER A 171 -12.06 8.76 -15.70
N ASN A 172 -13.13 9.23 -16.39
CA ASN A 172 -13.73 8.57 -17.55
C ASN A 172 -14.23 7.12 -17.29
N GLY A 173 -14.79 6.86 -16.10
CA GLY A 173 -15.38 5.56 -15.79
C GLY A 173 -14.37 4.42 -15.70
N LYS A 174 -13.14 4.71 -15.32
CA LYS A 174 -12.07 3.72 -15.14
C LYS A 174 -11.72 3.52 -13.67
N ILE A 175 -11.05 2.41 -13.41
CA ILE A 175 -10.53 2.06 -12.10
C ILE A 175 -9.13 1.44 -12.24
N ILE A 176 -8.22 1.81 -11.35
CA ILE A 176 -6.95 1.11 -11.19
C ILE A 176 -7.00 0.23 -9.95
N HIS A 177 -6.61 -1.02 -10.12
CA HIS A 177 -6.64 -2.01 -9.06
C HIS A 177 -5.59 -3.11 -9.27
N ALA A 178 -5.26 -3.88 -8.23
CA ALA A 178 -4.34 -5.00 -8.34
C ALA A 178 -5.11 -6.33 -8.44
N SER A 179 -5.11 -6.92 -9.64
CA SER A 179 -5.71 -8.23 -9.95
C SER A 179 -4.87 -8.92 -11.03
N GLY A 180 -4.11 -9.95 -10.63
CA GLY A 180 -3.03 -10.54 -11.42
C GLY A 180 -1.81 -9.62 -11.53
N LYS A 181 -2.04 -8.36 -11.82
CA LYS A 181 -1.11 -7.22 -11.77
C LYS A 181 -1.90 -5.95 -11.48
N VAL A 182 -1.22 -4.85 -11.21
CA VAL A 182 -1.87 -3.54 -11.21
C VAL A 182 -2.27 -3.20 -12.63
N ARG A 183 -3.56 -2.96 -12.83
CA ARG A 183 -4.17 -2.77 -14.14
C ARG A 183 -5.31 -1.76 -14.11
N ILE A 184 -5.69 -1.28 -15.28
CA ILE A 184 -6.83 -0.38 -15.46
C ILE A 184 -7.92 -1.14 -16.19
N ASP A 185 -9.12 -1.13 -15.59
CA ASP A 185 -10.34 -1.70 -16.18
C ASP A 185 -11.47 -0.66 -16.19
N GLU A 186 -12.63 -0.98 -16.72
CA GLU A 186 -13.81 -0.13 -16.68
C GLU A 186 -14.53 -0.28 -15.33
N LEU A 187 -14.93 0.82 -14.71
CA LEU A 187 -15.81 0.84 -13.54
C LEU A 187 -17.24 1.13 -13.97
N VAL A 188 -18.09 0.13 -13.91
CA VAL A 188 -19.52 0.22 -14.16
C VAL A 188 -20.32 -0.01 -12.87
N GLU A 189 -21.61 0.30 -12.86
CA GLU A 189 -22.45 0.17 -11.68
C GLU A 189 -22.54 -1.27 -11.15
N ALA A 190 -22.44 -2.26 -12.06
CA ALA A 190 -22.38 -3.68 -11.69
C ALA A 190 -21.03 -4.10 -11.09
N GLY A 191 -19.94 -3.33 -11.30
CA GLY A 191 -18.63 -3.68 -10.79
C GLY A 191 -17.47 -3.37 -11.74
N ILE A 192 -16.39 -4.15 -11.69
CA ILE A 192 -15.25 -4.04 -12.59
C ILE A 192 -15.53 -4.86 -13.86
N LYS A 193 -15.61 -4.17 -14.99
CA LYS A 193 -15.68 -4.80 -16.29
C LYS A 193 -14.27 -4.90 -16.89
N HIS A 194 -13.80 -6.13 -17.04
CA HIS A 194 -12.48 -6.45 -17.55
C HIS A 194 -12.34 -6.01 -19.01
N VAL A 195 -11.38 -5.16 -19.33
CA VAL A 195 -11.24 -4.53 -20.66
C VAL A 195 -11.00 -5.54 -21.80
N GLU A 196 -10.32 -6.68 -21.51
CA GLU A 196 -9.99 -7.68 -22.52
C GLU A 196 -11.14 -8.67 -22.78
N THR A 197 -11.93 -9.01 -21.76
CA THR A 197 -12.99 -10.04 -21.86
C THR A 197 -14.40 -9.47 -21.87
N GLY A 198 -14.58 -8.22 -21.44
CA GLY A 198 -15.89 -7.60 -21.28
C GLY A 198 -16.74 -8.15 -20.13
N GLN A 199 -16.21 -9.10 -19.35
CA GLN A 199 -16.95 -9.73 -18.24
C GLN A 199 -16.81 -8.91 -16.95
N ILE A 200 -17.82 -8.97 -16.08
CA ILE A 200 -17.73 -8.44 -14.72
C ILE A 200 -16.89 -9.40 -13.88
N SER A 201 -15.76 -8.90 -13.39
CA SER A 201 -14.80 -9.68 -12.58
C SER A 201 -15.01 -9.53 -11.07
N HIS A 202 -15.53 -8.37 -10.64
CA HIS A 202 -15.75 -8.04 -9.22
C HIS A 202 -17.06 -7.25 -9.10
N THR A 203 -17.96 -7.68 -8.23
CA THR A 203 -19.25 -7.01 -8.00
C THR A 203 -19.05 -5.78 -7.09
N LEU A 204 -19.53 -4.61 -7.53
CA LEU A 204 -19.44 -3.39 -6.73
C LEU A 204 -20.30 -3.50 -5.47
N SER A 205 -19.71 -3.14 -4.33
CA SER A 205 -20.41 -2.98 -3.06
C SER A 205 -20.75 -1.52 -2.79
N CYS A 206 -19.75 -0.65 -2.74
CA CYS A 206 -19.94 0.79 -2.58
C CYS A 206 -18.72 1.56 -3.09
N ILE A 207 -18.86 2.89 -3.13
CA ILE A 207 -17.77 3.84 -3.38
C ILE A 207 -17.62 4.74 -2.16
N LYS A 208 -16.37 5.03 -1.78
CA LYS A 208 -16.09 5.89 -0.63
C LYS A 208 -15.10 6.99 -0.96
N ARG A 209 -15.36 8.18 -0.44
CA ARG A 209 -14.44 9.33 -0.47
C ARG A 209 -13.68 9.41 0.84
N MET A 210 -12.36 9.45 0.72
CA MET A 210 -11.45 9.49 1.86
C MET A 210 -11.17 10.91 2.34
#